data_11fb082c31daaf13ba29b5f1ad5ed34a
#
_entry.id   11fb082c31daaf13ba29b5f1ad5ed34a
#
_cell.length_a   1.000
_cell.length_b   1.000
_cell.length_c   1.000
_cell.angle_alpha   90.00
_cell.angle_beta   90.00
_cell.angle_gamma   90.00
#
_symmetry.space_group_name_H-M   'P 1'
#
loop_
_entity.id
_entity.type
_entity.pdbx_description
1 polymer ?
#
loop_
_entity_poly.entity_id
_entity_poly.type
_entity_poly.pdbx_seq_one_letter_code
_entity_poly.pdbx_strand_id
1 'polypeptide(L)'
;VVPILPLFDLDILHTTVSGLEKHIAAFIEHKNYTNIHLLGNSLGGHVALVYILKHPERVKSLTLTGSSGLFENAMGDSYPKRGDYEYIKNKTAQTFYDPAVATPELVDEVFEITKNRIKVIKIIALAKSAIRHNLGEELNQIQQPTLLIWGKNDIVTPPFVAEEFKKLIPNSQLHFIDKCGHAPMMEVPVEFNSILEKFLGSLSK
;
A
#
# COMPACT_ATOMS: atom_id res chain seq x y z
N VAL A 1 -3.46 10.51 -11.35
CA VAL A 1 -2.52 11.33 -10.55
C VAL A 1 -1.93 10.45 -9.46
N VAL A 2 -0.61 10.51 -9.28
CA VAL A 2 0.12 9.79 -8.22
C VAL A 2 0.84 10.83 -7.36
N PRO A 3 0.30 11.16 -6.18
CA PRO A 3 0.99 12.09 -5.28
C PRO A 3 2.18 11.41 -4.62
N ILE A 4 3.27 12.15 -4.45
CA ILE A 4 4.43 11.68 -3.69
C ILE A 4 4.12 11.84 -2.19
N LEU A 5 4.11 10.73 -1.46
CA LEU A 5 3.95 10.77 -0.01
C LEU A 5 5.20 11.37 0.66
N PRO A 6 5.07 12.32 1.59
CA PRO A 6 6.19 12.99 2.24
C PRO A 6 6.81 12.12 3.37
N LEU A 7 7.25 10.90 3.02
CA LEU A 7 7.75 9.91 3.98
C LEU A 7 8.93 10.43 4.80
N PHE A 8 9.73 11.32 4.20
CA PHE A 8 10.96 11.84 4.79
C PHE A 8 10.91 13.33 5.14
N ASP A 9 9.83 14.02 4.76
CA ASP A 9 9.70 15.46 4.97
C ASP A 9 8.88 15.81 6.21
N LEU A 10 7.99 14.93 6.65
CA LEU A 10 7.26 15.09 7.90
C LEU A 10 8.21 15.06 9.10
N ASP A 11 7.93 15.83 10.15
CA ASP A 11 8.61 15.66 11.41
C ASP A 11 8.28 14.30 12.05
N ILE A 12 9.08 13.86 13.02
CA ILE A 12 8.99 12.51 13.57
C ILE A 12 7.65 12.23 14.26
N LEU A 13 7.01 13.25 14.84
CA LEU A 13 5.73 13.09 15.53
C LEU A 13 4.57 12.90 14.56
N HIS A 14 4.69 13.47 13.35
CA HIS A 14 3.72 13.34 12.27
C HIS A 14 4.06 12.23 11.27
N THR A 15 5.19 11.53 11.45
CA THR A 15 5.58 10.37 10.63
C THR A 15 4.74 9.14 11.00
N THR A 16 3.46 9.19 10.65
CA THR A 16 2.42 8.21 10.97
C THR A 16 1.47 8.04 9.78
N VAL A 17 0.70 6.95 9.75
CA VAL A 17 -0.37 6.75 8.73
C VAL A 17 -1.33 7.93 8.71
N SER A 18 -1.78 8.39 9.87
CA SER A 18 -2.67 9.57 9.98
C SER A 18 -2.02 10.87 9.50
N GLY A 19 -0.70 11.02 9.69
CA GLY A 19 0.04 12.19 9.16
C GLY A 19 0.11 12.17 7.64
N LEU A 20 0.33 11.01 7.04
CA LEU A 20 0.29 10.84 5.58
C LEU A 20 -1.11 11.07 5.02
N GLU A 21 -2.14 10.56 5.69
CA GLU A 21 -3.53 10.78 5.27
C GLU A 21 -3.89 12.26 5.27
N LYS A 22 -3.50 13.03 6.30
CA LYS A 22 -3.72 14.48 6.32
C LYS A 22 -3.06 15.20 5.15
N HIS A 23 -1.87 14.75 4.72
CA HIS A 23 -1.21 15.29 3.53
C HIS A 23 -2.00 14.99 2.25
N ILE A 24 -2.51 13.78 2.10
CA ILE A 24 -3.36 13.39 0.96
C ILE A 24 -4.68 14.16 0.98
N ALA A 25 -5.31 14.33 2.15
CA ALA A 25 -6.54 15.12 2.29
C ALA A 25 -6.32 16.57 1.84
N ALA A 26 -5.24 17.21 2.30
CA ALA A 26 -4.88 18.57 1.89
C ALA A 26 -4.59 18.67 0.38
N PHE A 27 -3.92 17.67 -0.21
CA PHE A 27 -3.69 17.60 -1.64
C PHE A 27 -5.00 17.51 -2.44
N ILE A 28 -5.92 16.62 -2.04
CA ILE A 28 -7.23 16.44 -2.69
C ILE A 28 -8.04 17.72 -2.60
N GLU A 29 -8.04 18.38 -1.44
CA GLU A 29 -8.71 19.67 -1.24
C GLU A 29 -8.11 20.78 -2.09
N HIS A 30 -6.78 20.93 -2.09
CA HIS A 30 -6.07 21.92 -2.91
C HIS A 30 -6.37 21.76 -4.41
N LYS A 31 -6.52 20.53 -4.88
CA LYS A 31 -6.87 20.22 -6.28
C LYS A 31 -8.37 20.32 -6.57
N ASN A 32 -9.21 20.57 -5.56
CA ASN A 32 -10.67 20.56 -5.66
C ASN A 32 -11.21 19.26 -6.28
N TYR A 33 -10.56 18.12 -6.01
CA TYR A 33 -11.03 16.85 -6.53
C TYR A 33 -12.25 16.37 -5.76
N THR A 34 -13.28 15.98 -6.52
CA THR A 34 -14.51 15.35 -6.01
C THR A 34 -14.77 14.07 -6.77
N ASN A 35 -15.49 13.15 -6.16
CA ASN A 35 -15.85 11.88 -6.81
C ASN A 35 -14.62 11.08 -7.30
N ILE A 36 -13.62 10.91 -6.42
CA ILE A 36 -12.35 10.28 -6.76
C ILE A 36 -12.41 8.75 -6.70
N HIS A 37 -11.62 8.11 -7.53
CA HIS A 37 -11.27 6.70 -7.42
C HIS A 37 -9.91 6.61 -6.73
N LEU A 38 -9.87 6.00 -5.54
CA LEU A 38 -8.62 5.79 -4.80
C LEU A 38 -8.00 4.46 -5.17
N LEU A 39 -6.69 4.46 -5.37
CA LEU A 39 -5.89 3.25 -5.51
C LEU A 39 -4.67 3.35 -4.60
N GLY A 40 -4.42 2.32 -3.80
CA GLY A 40 -3.27 2.28 -2.91
C GLY A 40 -2.65 0.89 -2.78
N ASN A 41 -1.30 0.85 -2.82
CA ASN A 41 -0.52 -0.33 -2.51
C ASN A 41 0.10 -0.21 -1.12
N SER A 42 0.11 -1.29 -0.36
CA SER A 42 0.81 -1.40 0.92
C SER A 42 0.43 -0.25 1.88
N LEU A 43 1.39 0.55 2.32
CA LEU A 43 1.17 1.76 3.12
C LEU A 43 0.24 2.76 2.42
N GLY A 44 0.31 2.89 1.09
CA GLY A 44 -0.60 3.73 0.31
C GLY A 44 -2.05 3.25 0.37
N GLY A 45 -2.26 1.94 0.43
CA GLY A 45 -3.57 1.34 0.67
C GLY A 45 -4.11 1.68 2.07
N HIS A 46 -3.26 1.62 3.08
CA HIS A 46 -3.64 2.02 4.45
C HIS A 46 -4.04 3.50 4.53
N VAL A 47 -3.27 4.38 3.88
CA VAL A 47 -3.60 5.81 3.78
C VAL A 47 -4.95 6.01 3.08
N ALA A 48 -5.21 5.28 2.00
CA ALA A 48 -6.48 5.34 1.27
C ALA A 48 -7.66 4.85 2.13
N LEU A 49 -7.47 3.80 2.93
CA LEU A 49 -8.46 3.31 3.90
C LEU A 49 -8.81 4.36 4.95
N VAL A 50 -7.81 5.01 5.54
CA VAL A 50 -8.04 6.08 6.53
C VAL A 50 -8.75 7.26 5.89
N TYR A 51 -8.40 7.61 4.65
CA TYR A 51 -9.04 8.71 3.92
C TYR A 51 -10.52 8.41 3.65
N ILE A 52 -10.86 7.24 3.10
CA ILE A 52 -12.25 6.91 2.78
C ILE A 52 -13.14 6.81 4.03
N LEU A 53 -12.61 6.34 5.14
CA LEU A 53 -13.34 6.29 6.42
C LEU A 53 -13.67 7.69 6.96
N LYS A 54 -12.82 8.70 6.68
CA LYS A 54 -13.03 10.09 7.10
C LYS A 54 -13.83 10.91 6.10
N HIS A 55 -13.75 10.60 4.81
CA HIS A 55 -14.31 11.38 3.71
C HIS A 55 -15.06 10.49 2.71
N PRO A 56 -16.01 9.64 3.18
CA PRO A 56 -16.69 8.67 2.33
C PRO A 56 -17.46 9.31 1.16
N GLU A 57 -17.95 10.53 1.36
CA GLU A 57 -18.72 11.28 0.35
C GLU A 57 -17.89 11.73 -0.85
N ARG A 58 -16.56 11.78 -0.71
CA ARG A 58 -15.64 12.20 -1.78
C ARG A 58 -15.18 11.04 -2.65
N VAL A 59 -15.35 9.79 -2.20
CA VAL A 59 -14.76 8.61 -2.84
C VAL A 59 -15.83 7.80 -3.57
N LYS A 60 -15.63 7.58 -4.87
CA LYS A 60 -16.50 6.74 -5.71
C LYS A 60 -16.15 5.26 -5.61
N SER A 61 -14.89 4.93 -5.52
CA SER A 61 -14.43 3.56 -5.36
C SER A 61 -13.04 3.50 -4.74
N LEU A 62 -12.71 2.34 -4.19
CA LEU A 62 -11.44 2.04 -3.60
C LEU A 62 -10.81 0.83 -4.31
N THR A 63 -9.51 0.90 -4.60
CA THR A 63 -8.73 -0.24 -5.04
C THR A 63 -7.54 -0.43 -4.10
N LEU A 64 -7.42 -1.62 -3.53
CA LEU A 64 -6.33 -2.00 -2.63
C LEU A 64 -5.50 -3.11 -3.24
N THR A 65 -4.19 -3.00 -3.11
CA THR A 65 -3.27 -4.06 -3.50
C THR A 65 -2.18 -4.20 -2.44
N GLY A 66 -1.94 -5.41 -1.94
CA GLY A 66 -0.98 -5.66 -0.88
C GLY A 66 -1.12 -4.68 0.30
N SER A 67 -2.34 -4.27 0.67
CA SER A 67 -2.56 -3.17 1.63
C SER A 67 -2.24 -3.59 3.05
N SER A 68 -1.57 -2.72 3.80
CA SER A 68 -1.58 -2.75 5.26
C SER A 68 -2.92 -2.22 5.83
N GLY A 69 -3.08 -2.25 7.14
CA GLY A 69 -4.30 -1.81 7.82
C GLY A 69 -5.03 -2.93 8.58
N LEU A 70 -4.70 -4.20 8.31
CA LEU A 70 -5.08 -5.36 9.12
C LEU A 70 -3.85 -6.06 9.67
N PHE A 71 -3.10 -6.72 8.82
CA PHE A 71 -1.87 -7.43 9.16
C PHE A 71 -0.81 -7.15 8.09
N GLU A 72 0.43 -7.00 8.52
CA GLU A 72 1.58 -6.94 7.64
C GLU A 72 2.83 -7.50 8.32
N ASN A 73 3.67 -8.17 7.55
CA ASN A 73 4.98 -8.64 7.97
C ASN A 73 6.09 -7.68 7.48
N ALA A 74 5.88 -6.39 7.72
CA ALA A 74 6.73 -5.33 7.18
C ALA A 74 8.19 -5.38 7.66
N MET A 75 8.44 -5.91 8.85
CA MET A 75 9.78 -5.94 9.43
C MET A 75 10.47 -7.31 9.28
N GLY A 76 9.71 -8.37 8.92
CA GLY A 76 10.24 -9.73 8.90
C GLY A 76 10.91 -10.11 10.23
N ASP A 77 11.71 -11.16 10.22
CA ASP A 77 12.39 -11.67 11.42
C ASP A 77 13.72 -10.97 11.74
N SER A 78 14.08 -9.92 11.01
CA SER A 78 15.40 -9.27 11.16
C SER A 78 15.34 -7.76 10.96
N TYR A 79 16.01 -7.03 11.86
CA TYR A 79 16.25 -5.59 11.67
C TYR A 79 17.10 -5.33 10.42
N PRO A 80 16.84 -4.22 9.68
CA PRO A 80 17.64 -3.84 8.53
C PRO A 80 19.12 -3.75 8.90
N LYS A 81 19.95 -4.56 8.26
CA LYS A 81 21.40 -4.44 8.38
C LYS A 81 21.85 -3.25 7.52
N ARG A 82 22.03 -2.11 8.16
CA ARG A 82 22.47 -0.88 7.48
C ARG A 82 23.85 -1.08 6.87
N GLY A 83 24.00 -0.64 5.61
CA GLY A 83 25.27 -0.71 4.89
C GLY A 83 25.63 -2.10 4.34
N ASP A 84 24.76 -3.08 4.48
CA ASP A 84 24.92 -4.40 3.87
C ASP A 84 24.09 -4.46 2.56
N TYR A 85 24.75 -4.25 1.45
CA TYR A 85 24.11 -4.20 0.13
C TYR A 85 23.45 -5.52 -0.25
N GLU A 86 24.10 -6.65 -0.02
CA GLU A 86 23.54 -7.96 -0.34
C GLU A 86 22.31 -8.28 0.52
N TYR A 87 22.31 -7.87 1.79
CA TYR A 87 21.11 -7.98 2.62
C TYR A 87 19.94 -7.16 2.05
N ILE A 88 20.18 -5.90 1.66
CA ILE A 88 19.15 -5.03 1.08
C ILE A 88 18.65 -5.59 -0.25
N LYS A 89 19.53 -6.03 -1.13
CA LYS A 89 19.20 -6.69 -2.40
C LYS A 89 18.27 -7.89 -2.19
N ASN A 90 18.64 -8.79 -1.27
CA ASN A 90 17.84 -9.97 -0.97
C ASN A 90 16.46 -9.59 -0.39
N LYS A 91 16.39 -8.57 0.48
CA LYS A 91 15.11 -8.11 1.06
C LYS A 91 14.24 -7.43 0.01
N THR A 92 14.80 -6.64 -0.88
CA THR A 92 14.08 -6.03 -2.00
C THR A 92 13.54 -7.11 -2.94
N ALA A 93 14.37 -8.09 -3.29
CA ALA A 93 13.95 -9.21 -4.16
C ALA A 93 12.82 -10.06 -3.55
N GLN A 94 12.84 -10.28 -2.24
CA GLN A 94 11.78 -11.05 -1.53
C GLN A 94 10.40 -10.38 -1.58
N THR A 95 10.31 -9.10 -1.92
CA THR A 95 9.04 -8.39 -2.08
C THR A 95 8.27 -8.87 -3.31
N PHE A 96 8.98 -9.43 -4.30
CA PHE A 96 8.46 -9.89 -5.57
C PHE A 96 8.46 -11.42 -5.65
N TYR A 97 7.58 -11.99 -6.47
CA TYR A 97 7.63 -13.40 -6.84
C TYR A 97 8.81 -13.67 -7.76
N ASP A 98 8.99 -12.82 -8.80
CA ASP A 98 10.17 -12.86 -9.66
C ASP A 98 11.24 -11.91 -9.10
N PRO A 99 12.35 -12.44 -8.57
CA PRO A 99 13.42 -11.59 -8.05
C PRO A 99 14.06 -10.66 -9.09
N ALA A 100 13.87 -10.92 -10.40
CA ALA A 100 14.38 -10.06 -11.47
C ALA A 100 13.69 -8.68 -11.54
N VAL A 101 12.49 -8.55 -10.94
CA VAL A 101 11.78 -7.26 -10.81
C VAL A 101 12.53 -6.31 -9.88
N ALA A 102 13.31 -6.83 -8.93
CA ALA A 102 14.23 -6.04 -8.11
C ALA A 102 15.48 -5.70 -8.92
N THR A 103 15.34 -4.78 -9.90
CA THR A 103 16.47 -4.35 -10.73
C THR A 103 17.58 -3.74 -9.90
N PRO A 104 18.84 -3.71 -10.42
CA PRO A 104 19.94 -3.05 -9.73
C PRO A 104 19.64 -1.60 -9.33
N GLU A 105 18.97 -0.85 -10.21
CA GLU A 105 18.58 0.55 -9.97
C GLU A 105 17.62 0.67 -8.78
N LEU A 106 16.63 -0.21 -8.69
CA LEU A 106 15.68 -0.25 -7.55
C LEU A 106 16.41 -0.62 -6.25
N VAL A 107 17.31 -1.60 -6.30
CA VAL A 107 18.11 -2.00 -5.13
C VAL A 107 19.02 -0.85 -4.69
N ASP A 108 19.66 -0.16 -5.61
CA ASP A 108 20.52 0.99 -5.33
C ASP A 108 19.75 2.12 -4.67
N GLU A 109 18.54 2.44 -5.15
CA GLU A 109 17.68 3.45 -4.55
C GLU A 109 17.31 3.08 -3.10
N VAL A 110 16.89 1.85 -2.85
CA VAL A 110 16.58 1.36 -1.51
C VAL A 110 17.81 1.40 -0.61
N PHE A 111 18.98 1.00 -1.14
CA PHE A 111 20.23 1.01 -0.40
C PHE A 111 20.64 2.43 0.01
N GLU A 112 20.55 3.42 -0.89
CA GLU A 112 20.82 4.82 -0.58
C GLU A 112 19.91 5.38 0.52
N ILE A 113 18.64 4.98 0.52
CA ILE A 113 17.70 5.34 1.60
C ILE A 113 18.22 4.78 2.94
N THR A 114 18.70 3.52 2.96
CA THR A 114 19.15 2.87 4.20
C THR A 114 20.46 3.44 4.76
N LYS A 115 21.27 4.12 3.95
CA LYS A 115 22.46 4.85 4.43
C LYS A 115 22.10 6.04 5.31
N ASN A 116 20.94 6.65 5.11
CA ASN A 116 20.51 7.82 5.87
C ASN A 116 19.79 7.38 7.15
N ARG A 117 20.44 7.62 8.30
CA ARG A 117 19.90 7.25 9.62
C ARG A 117 18.52 7.84 9.90
N ILE A 118 18.28 9.09 9.51
CA ILE A 118 17.01 9.78 9.76
C ILE A 118 15.91 9.14 8.93
N LYS A 119 16.18 8.84 7.64
CA LYS A 119 15.22 8.15 6.78
C LYS A 119 14.85 6.78 7.33
N VAL A 120 15.83 6.00 7.79
CA VAL A 120 15.57 4.69 8.41
C VAL A 120 14.70 4.80 9.67
N ILE A 121 14.96 5.78 10.54
CA ILE A 121 14.12 6.02 11.73
C ILE A 121 12.67 6.32 11.32
N LYS A 122 12.47 7.14 10.27
CA LYS A 122 11.13 7.48 9.77
C LYS A 122 10.42 6.25 9.16
N ILE A 123 11.13 5.42 8.40
CA ILE A 123 10.57 4.15 7.88
C ILE A 123 10.12 3.25 9.02
N ILE A 124 10.94 3.08 10.06
CA ILE A 124 10.59 2.27 11.22
C ILE A 124 9.39 2.88 11.98
N ALA A 125 9.33 4.21 12.10
CA ALA A 125 8.19 4.89 12.72
C ALA A 125 6.89 4.65 11.94
N LEU A 126 6.93 4.74 10.61
CA LEU A 126 5.79 4.46 9.74
C LEU A 126 5.35 3.01 9.83
N ALA A 127 6.28 2.05 9.75
CA ALA A 127 5.96 0.63 9.89
C ALA A 127 5.30 0.34 11.26
N LYS A 128 5.85 0.87 12.35
CA LYS A 128 5.25 0.75 13.68
C LYS A 128 3.87 1.42 13.77
N SER A 129 3.69 2.55 13.09
CA SER A 129 2.39 3.24 13.02
C SER A 129 1.37 2.37 12.27
N ALA A 130 1.75 1.80 11.13
CA ALA A 130 0.88 0.94 10.34
C ALA A 130 0.45 -0.32 11.13
N ILE A 131 1.40 -1.01 11.78
CA ILE A 131 1.11 -2.20 12.59
C ILE A 131 0.15 -1.89 13.76
N ARG A 132 0.29 -0.72 14.40
CA ARG A 132 -0.56 -0.33 15.54
C ARG A 132 -1.95 0.17 15.13
N HIS A 133 -2.08 0.64 13.92
CA HIS A 133 -3.31 1.24 13.40
C HIS A 133 -4.12 0.19 12.63
N ASN A 134 -4.67 -0.78 13.37
CA ASN A 134 -5.53 -1.81 12.80
C ASN A 134 -6.94 -1.26 12.59
N LEU A 135 -7.50 -1.44 11.38
CA LEU A 135 -8.79 -0.90 10.96
C LEU A 135 -9.91 -1.96 10.93
N GLY A 136 -9.67 -3.15 11.47
CA GLY A 136 -10.61 -4.28 11.36
C GLY A 136 -12.03 -3.97 11.82
N GLU A 137 -12.19 -3.15 12.86
CA GLU A 137 -13.50 -2.77 13.40
C GLU A 137 -14.23 -1.72 12.56
N GLU A 138 -13.50 -0.98 11.69
CA GLU A 138 -14.05 0.14 10.94
C GLU A 138 -14.32 -0.19 9.46
N LEU A 139 -13.70 -1.25 8.91
CA LEU A 139 -13.79 -1.59 7.49
C LEU A 139 -15.22 -1.86 6.99
N ASN A 140 -16.13 -2.32 7.87
CA ASN A 140 -17.54 -2.54 7.53
C ASN A 140 -18.29 -1.23 7.22
N GLN A 141 -17.74 -0.08 7.57
CA GLN A 141 -18.30 1.24 7.25
C GLN A 141 -18.05 1.64 5.80
N ILE A 142 -17.10 1.00 5.11
CA ILE A 142 -16.78 1.29 3.70
C ILE A 142 -17.85 0.69 2.80
N GLN A 143 -18.72 1.54 2.28
CA GLN A 143 -19.85 1.14 1.43
C GLN A 143 -19.55 1.31 -0.08
N GLN A 144 -18.47 1.98 -0.42
CA GLN A 144 -18.07 2.21 -1.81
C GLN A 144 -17.63 0.90 -2.47
N PRO A 145 -17.90 0.72 -3.76
CA PRO A 145 -17.35 -0.40 -4.53
C PRO A 145 -15.85 -0.50 -4.32
N THR A 146 -15.39 -1.66 -3.88
CA THR A 146 -13.97 -1.88 -3.54
C THR A 146 -13.41 -3.06 -4.34
N LEU A 147 -12.26 -2.85 -4.94
CA LEU A 147 -11.49 -3.86 -5.64
C LEU A 147 -10.24 -4.21 -4.81
N LEU A 148 -10.05 -5.51 -4.58
CA LEU A 148 -8.87 -6.08 -3.94
C LEU A 148 -8.08 -6.86 -4.99
N ILE A 149 -6.85 -6.45 -5.31
CA ILE A 149 -5.95 -7.16 -6.24
C ILE A 149 -4.74 -7.62 -5.44
N TRP A 150 -4.48 -8.92 -5.41
CA TRP A 150 -3.45 -9.46 -4.54
C TRP A 150 -2.61 -10.55 -5.20
N GLY A 151 -1.30 -10.51 -4.96
CA GLY A 151 -0.43 -11.60 -5.36
C GLY A 151 -0.60 -12.82 -4.46
N LYS A 152 -0.70 -14.02 -5.04
CA LYS A 152 -0.77 -15.28 -4.26
C LYS A 152 0.52 -15.57 -3.49
N ASN A 153 1.61 -14.95 -3.89
CA ASN A 153 2.93 -15.14 -3.29
C ASN A 153 3.39 -13.93 -2.47
N ASP A 154 2.45 -13.05 -2.09
CA ASP A 154 2.76 -11.91 -1.24
C ASP A 154 3.15 -12.39 0.17
N ILE A 155 4.39 -12.15 0.56
CA ILE A 155 4.92 -12.50 1.88
C ILE A 155 4.85 -11.33 2.87
N VAL A 156 4.61 -10.11 2.40
CA VAL A 156 4.52 -8.89 3.22
C VAL A 156 3.13 -8.77 3.82
N THR A 157 2.12 -8.86 2.96
CA THR A 157 0.70 -8.97 3.34
C THR A 157 0.14 -10.26 2.74
N PRO A 158 0.27 -11.39 3.42
CA PRO A 158 -0.09 -12.70 2.86
C PRO A 158 -1.54 -12.78 2.39
N PRO A 159 -1.88 -13.72 1.46
CA PRO A 159 -3.20 -13.83 0.84
C PRO A 159 -4.38 -13.85 1.82
N PHE A 160 -4.22 -14.43 3.01
CA PHE A 160 -5.26 -14.44 4.03
C PHE A 160 -5.69 -13.02 4.45
N VAL A 161 -4.79 -12.03 4.34
CA VAL A 161 -5.11 -10.61 4.65
C VAL A 161 -6.10 -10.06 3.62
N ALA A 162 -5.95 -10.42 2.34
CA ALA A 162 -6.91 -10.06 1.30
C ALA A 162 -8.28 -10.70 1.52
N GLU A 163 -8.30 -11.95 2.00
CA GLU A 163 -9.52 -12.66 2.36
C GLU A 163 -10.23 -11.99 3.54
N GLU A 164 -9.49 -11.52 4.54
CA GLU A 164 -10.06 -10.77 5.65
C GLU A 164 -10.58 -9.39 5.19
N PHE A 165 -9.88 -8.65 4.33
CA PHE A 165 -10.42 -7.44 3.71
C PHE A 165 -11.73 -7.72 2.96
N LYS A 166 -11.78 -8.81 2.18
CA LYS A 166 -12.98 -9.24 1.45
C LYS A 166 -14.16 -9.52 2.37
N LYS A 167 -13.90 -10.06 3.53
CA LYS A 167 -14.91 -10.39 4.55
C LYS A 167 -15.44 -9.14 5.25
N LEU A 168 -14.54 -8.19 5.55
CA LEU A 168 -14.85 -7.01 6.34
C LEU A 168 -15.41 -5.84 5.52
N ILE A 169 -15.09 -5.74 4.22
CA ILE A 169 -15.62 -4.69 3.34
C ILE A 169 -16.81 -5.24 2.53
N PRO A 170 -18.05 -4.81 2.79
CA PRO A 170 -19.25 -5.43 2.23
C PRO A 170 -19.28 -5.47 0.70
N ASN A 171 -18.97 -4.34 0.05
CA ASN A 171 -19.06 -4.17 -1.40
C ASN A 171 -17.70 -4.41 -2.08
N SER A 172 -16.96 -5.44 -1.67
CA SER A 172 -15.64 -5.73 -2.24
C SER A 172 -15.66 -6.89 -3.23
N GLN A 173 -14.71 -6.84 -4.19
CA GLN A 173 -14.36 -7.92 -5.10
C GLN A 173 -12.90 -8.27 -4.88
N LEU A 174 -12.55 -9.56 -4.84
CA LEU A 174 -11.19 -10.02 -4.64
C LEU A 174 -10.70 -10.78 -5.89
N HIS A 175 -9.54 -10.36 -6.40
CA HIS A 175 -8.81 -11.01 -7.47
C HIS A 175 -7.41 -11.37 -7.01
N PHE A 176 -7.09 -12.65 -7.04
CA PHE A 176 -5.73 -13.13 -6.84
C PHE A 176 -5.00 -13.29 -8.17
N ILE A 177 -3.76 -12.82 -8.22
CA ILE A 177 -2.86 -13.03 -9.35
C ILE A 177 -1.85 -14.11 -8.97
N ASP A 178 -1.71 -15.10 -9.83
CA ASP A 178 -0.75 -16.20 -9.64
C ASP A 178 0.67 -15.74 -9.98
N LYS A 179 1.67 -16.37 -9.35
CA LYS A 179 3.08 -16.01 -9.57
C LYS A 179 3.36 -14.51 -9.43
N CYS A 180 2.80 -13.92 -8.39
CA CYS A 180 2.88 -12.50 -8.10
C CYS A 180 3.08 -12.27 -6.61
N GLY A 181 3.96 -11.37 -6.23
CA GLY A 181 4.25 -10.96 -4.87
C GLY A 181 3.48 -9.72 -4.43
N HIS A 182 4.17 -8.82 -3.74
CA HIS A 182 3.57 -7.66 -3.05
C HIS A 182 3.19 -6.49 -3.97
N ALA A 183 3.75 -6.42 -5.16
CA ALA A 183 3.57 -5.27 -6.06
C ALA A 183 3.06 -5.69 -7.45
N PRO A 184 1.79 -6.15 -7.57
CA PRO A 184 1.24 -6.63 -8.83
C PRO A 184 1.35 -5.64 -9.99
N MET A 185 1.25 -4.34 -9.71
CA MET A 185 1.39 -3.29 -10.73
C MET A 185 2.80 -3.22 -11.34
N MET A 186 3.81 -3.73 -10.64
CA MET A 186 5.20 -3.80 -11.11
C MET A 186 5.52 -5.15 -11.75
N GLU A 187 5.03 -6.24 -11.16
CA GLU A 187 5.34 -7.60 -11.59
C GLU A 187 4.57 -8.03 -12.84
N VAL A 188 3.28 -7.74 -12.87
CA VAL A 188 2.35 -8.21 -13.91
C VAL A 188 1.41 -7.08 -14.37
N PRO A 189 1.96 -5.95 -14.86
CA PRO A 189 1.19 -4.73 -15.14
C PRO A 189 0.06 -4.93 -16.14
N VAL A 190 0.19 -5.84 -17.10
CA VAL A 190 -0.84 -6.09 -18.10
C VAL A 190 -2.08 -6.72 -17.46
N GLU A 191 -1.90 -7.74 -16.63
CA GLU A 191 -2.99 -8.40 -15.92
C GLU A 191 -3.60 -7.47 -14.87
N PHE A 192 -2.76 -6.79 -14.09
CA PHE A 192 -3.20 -5.80 -13.10
C PHE A 192 -4.08 -4.72 -13.74
N ASN A 193 -3.63 -4.09 -14.83
CA ASN A 193 -4.37 -3.06 -15.52
C ASN A 193 -5.69 -3.59 -16.11
N SER A 194 -5.70 -4.79 -16.69
CA SER A 194 -6.91 -5.41 -17.22
C SER A 194 -7.99 -5.61 -16.14
N ILE A 195 -7.60 -6.05 -14.94
CA ILE A 195 -8.51 -6.21 -13.80
C ILE A 195 -9.05 -4.84 -13.37
N LEU A 196 -8.16 -3.86 -13.21
CA LEU A 196 -8.51 -2.50 -12.79
C LEU A 196 -9.45 -1.82 -13.80
N GLU A 197 -9.16 -1.90 -15.10
CA GLU A 197 -10.00 -1.31 -16.17
C GLU A 197 -11.41 -1.91 -16.20
N LYS A 198 -11.54 -3.23 -16.05
CA LYS A 198 -12.85 -3.90 -15.98
C LYS A 198 -13.65 -3.42 -14.78
N PHE A 199 -13.00 -3.28 -13.63
CA PHE A 199 -13.66 -2.77 -12.43
C PHE A 199 -14.15 -1.33 -12.62
N LEU A 200 -13.26 -0.42 -13.02
CA LEU A 200 -13.60 0.99 -13.23
C LEU A 200 -14.67 1.17 -14.32
N GLY A 201 -14.59 0.40 -15.40
CA GLY A 201 -15.60 0.40 -16.48
C GLY A 201 -16.98 -0.08 -16.02
N SER A 202 -17.04 -0.95 -15.00
CA SER A 202 -18.32 -1.39 -14.42
C SER A 202 -19.02 -0.32 -13.58
N LEU A 203 -18.26 0.67 -13.09
CA LEU A 203 -18.79 1.77 -12.26
C LEU A 203 -19.33 2.94 -13.07
N SER A 204 -19.09 2.96 -14.37
CA SER A 204 -19.51 4.05 -15.28
C SER A 204 -20.90 3.84 -15.87
N LYS A 205 -21.59 2.78 -15.45
CA LYS A 205 -22.98 2.48 -15.81
C LYS A 205 -23.89 2.88 -14.67
#